data_f3259ef031bd273fd164fdc4909c2764
#
_entry.id   f3259ef031bd273fd164fdc4909c2764
#
_cell.length_a   1.000
_cell.length_b   1.000
_cell.length_c   1.000
_cell.angle_alpha   90.00
_cell.angle_beta   90.00
_cell.angle_gamma   90.00
#
_symmetry.space_group_name_H-M   'P 1'
#
loop_
_entity.id
_entity.type
_entity.pdbx_description
1 polymer ?
#
loop_
_entity_poly.entity_id
_entity_poly.type
_entity_poly.pdbx_seq_one_letter_code
_entity_poly.pdbx_strand_id
1 'polypeptide(L)'
;MAFNAQEFLSINEYIQRAKNPKYLDIIFEEYLNINSISIEGPCDTFYLPRNKKKNRSVHYSCWDVSRVKLKSNNGLDYINASYMAGFDERRKFIVTQEPMATTFDDFWNMVWEENSRIIVMLNGTKQKLPPTSPQYLCANQDHAILRKFIIKEEGIKVESHFMYTELRILHRPSGESRMIHHFKYFDWTETGAPDEGLILDFLLKVNKQDQYYFKRTIVTNQRLEKPIVVHSNLGIGRAAAFCIADICLYQMIHTLKLSVPLVVLKARQQRRFSVPSLNHYIFIHNFILNFLNIIKVNPEVYFDFRMHLTHRDVQLFSLI
;
A
#
# COMPACT_ATOMS: atom_id res chain seq x y z
N MET A 1 -20.34 -25.80 -4.16
CA MET A 1 -19.46 -25.64 -5.34
C MET A 1 -18.02 -25.71 -4.88
N ALA A 2 -17.11 -26.30 -5.65
CA ALA A 2 -15.69 -26.28 -5.30
C ALA A 2 -15.18 -24.83 -5.36
N PHE A 3 -14.38 -24.42 -4.38
CA PHE A 3 -13.76 -23.10 -4.36
C PHE A 3 -12.80 -22.92 -5.54
N ASN A 4 -12.98 -21.88 -6.31
CA ASN A 4 -12.12 -21.52 -7.42
C ASN A 4 -11.62 -20.06 -7.23
N ALA A 5 -10.39 -19.91 -6.76
CA ALA A 5 -9.78 -18.58 -6.57
C ALA A 5 -9.62 -17.81 -7.90
N GLN A 6 -9.66 -18.49 -9.04
CA GLN A 6 -9.55 -17.89 -10.37
C GLN A 6 -10.89 -17.47 -10.95
N GLU A 7 -11.99 -17.65 -10.21
CA GLU A 7 -13.30 -17.19 -10.63
C GLU A 7 -13.39 -15.67 -10.60
N PHE A 8 -13.67 -15.08 -11.76
CA PHE A 8 -13.89 -13.65 -11.89
C PHE A 8 -15.38 -13.36 -11.96
N LEU A 9 -15.86 -12.57 -11.00
CA LEU A 9 -17.23 -12.07 -11.00
C LEU A 9 -17.31 -10.76 -11.79
N SER A 10 -18.30 -10.65 -12.68
CA SER A 10 -18.69 -9.36 -13.24
C SER A 10 -19.22 -8.45 -12.14
N ILE A 11 -19.29 -7.14 -12.40
CA ILE A 11 -19.85 -6.17 -11.45
C ILE A 11 -21.26 -6.58 -11.01
N ASN A 12 -22.11 -7.02 -11.96
CA ASN A 12 -23.47 -7.43 -11.65
C ASN A 12 -23.52 -8.67 -10.76
N GLU A 13 -22.73 -9.69 -11.07
CA GLU A 13 -22.63 -10.91 -10.23
C GLU A 13 -22.12 -10.58 -8.83
N TYR A 14 -21.13 -9.68 -8.72
CA TYR A 14 -20.60 -9.23 -7.43
C TYR A 14 -21.67 -8.53 -6.59
N ILE A 15 -22.48 -7.62 -7.19
CA ILE A 15 -23.59 -6.95 -6.54
C ILE A 15 -24.68 -7.93 -6.13
N GLN A 16 -25.04 -8.90 -7.00
CA GLN A 16 -26.06 -9.91 -6.67
C GLN A 16 -25.60 -10.83 -5.55
N ARG A 17 -24.32 -11.22 -5.54
CA ARG A 17 -23.73 -11.99 -4.45
C ARG A 17 -23.83 -11.24 -3.12
N ALA A 18 -23.58 -9.93 -3.12
CA ALA A 18 -23.66 -9.10 -1.92
C ALA A 18 -25.07 -8.92 -1.35
N LYS A 19 -26.13 -9.12 -2.17
CA LYS A 19 -27.53 -9.11 -1.71
C LYS A 19 -27.96 -10.41 -1.05
N ASN A 20 -27.16 -11.45 -1.12
CA ASN A 20 -27.49 -12.74 -0.51
C ASN A 20 -27.52 -12.59 1.02
N PRO A 21 -28.58 -13.03 1.73
CA PRO A 21 -28.64 -13.01 3.19
C PRO A 21 -27.47 -13.73 3.89
N LYS A 22 -26.85 -14.71 3.20
CA LYS A 22 -25.67 -15.44 3.67
C LYS A 22 -24.35 -14.88 3.13
N TYR A 23 -24.32 -13.60 2.75
CA TYR A 23 -23.12 -13.02 2.14
C TYR A 23 -21.89 -13.10 3.03
N LEU A 24 -22.04 -12.84 4.33
CA LEU A 24 -20.92 -12.94 5.27
C LEU A 24 -20.43 -14.39 5.45
N ASP A 25 -21.33 -15.38 5.41
CA ASP A 25 -20.93 -16.78 5.46
C ASP A 25 -20.14 -17.17 4.21
N ILE A 26 -20.57 -16.67 3.03
CA ILE A 26 -19.86 -16.91 1.76
C ILE A 26 -18.45 -16.31 1.81
N ILE A 27 -18.28 -15.08 2.32
CA ILE A 27 -16.98 -14.43 2.47
C ILE A 27 -16.10 -15.18 3.48
N PHE A 28 -16.71 -15.65 4.58
CA PHE A 28 -15.99 -16.42 5.59
C PHE A 28 -15.43 -17.73 5.02
N GLU A 29 -16.27 -18.49 4.32
CA GLU A 29 -15.84 -19.74 3.64
C GLU A 29 -14.76 -19.46 2.58
N GLU A 30 -14.91 -18.39 1.80
CA GLU A 30 -13.91 -17.97 0.83
C GLU A 30 -12.57 -17.64 1.51
N TYR A 31 -12.60 -16.94 2.64
CA TYR A 31 -11.41 -16.63 3.42
C TYR A 31 -10.74 -17.89 4.01
N LEU A 32 -11.51 -18.86 4.51
CA LEU A 32 -10.98 -20.14 4.98
C LEU A 32 -10.31 -20.91 3.84
N ASN A 33 -10.93 -20.95 2.65
CA ASN A 33 -10.36 -21.60 1.47
C ASN A 33 -9.05 -20.93 1.03
N ILE A 34 -8.96 -19.60 1.02
CA ILE A 34 -7.71 -18.88 0.72
C ILE A 34 -6.62 -19.23 1.75
N ASN A 35 -6.99 -19.35 3.04
CA ASN A 35 -6.04 -19.68 4.10
C ASN A 35 -5.55 -21.13 4.05
N SER A 36 -6.31 -22.04 3.44
CA SER A 36 -5.89 -23.43 3.24
C SER A 36 -4.84 -23.59 2.14
N ILE A 37 -4.66 -22.58 1.28
CA ILE A 37 -3.68 -22.61 0.21
C ILE A 37 -2.30 -22.32 0.77
N SER A 38 -1.41 -23.30 0.73
CA SER A 38 0.00 -23.12 1.08
C SER A 38 0.73 -22.34 -0.01
N ILE A 39 1.43 -21.30 0.38
CA ILE A 39 2.35 -20.55 -0.50
C ILE A 39 3.75 -20.75 0.08
N GLU A 40 4.62 -21.36 -0.70
CA GLU A 40 5.98 -21.66 -0.30
C GLU A 40 6.97 -20.77 -1.01
N GLY A 41 8.10 -20.49 -0.34
CA GLY A 41 9.19 -19.69 -0.88
C GLY A 41 10.27 -19.42 0.17
N PRO A 42 11.47 -19.06 -0.26
CA PRO A 42 12.58 -18.78 0.63
C PRO A 42 12.35 -17.47 1.43
N CYS A 43 12.71 -17.50 2.70
CA CYS A 43 12.70 -16.34 3.61
C CYS A 43 13.93 -16.38 4.56
N ASP A 44 15.03 -16.97 4.09
CA ASP A 44 16.23 -17.22 4.89
C ASP A 44 16.86 -15.93 5.40
N THR A 45 16.85 -14.88 4.58
CA THR A 45 17.39 -13.58 4.94
C THR A 45 16.72 -12.98 6.18
N PHE A 46 15.40 -13.22 6.35
CA PHE A 46 14.69 -12.76 7.55
C PHE A 46 15.24 -13.40 8.83
N TYR A 47 15.59 -14.69 8.79
CA TYR A 47 16.03 -15.45 9.95
C TYR A 47 17.51 -15.27 10.30
N LEU A 48 18.28 -14.58 9.48
CA LEU A 48 19.69 -14.31 9.81
C LEU A 48 19.81 -13.56 11.14
N PRO A 49 20.67 -13.98 12.07
CA PRO A 49 20.84 -13.37 13.40
C PRO A 49 21.03 -11.85 13.36
N ARG A 50 21.78 -11.35 12.36
CA ARG A 50 22.03 -9.92 12.15
C ARG A 50 20.77 -9.11 11.81
N ASN A 51 19.72 -9.77 11.29
CA ASN A 51 18.48 -9.12 10.87
C ASN A 51 17.39 -9.16 11.96
N LYS A 52 17.59 -9.93 13.03
CA LYS A 52 16.58 -10.12 14.09
C LYS A 52 16.08 -8.78 14.66
N LYS A 53 16.99 -7.85 14.95
CA LYS A 53 16.67 -6.53 15.52
C LYS A 53 16.02 -5.57 14.52
N LYS A 54 15.99 -5.94 13.24
CA LYS A 54 15.33 -5.15 12.17
C LYS A 54 13.87 -5.53 11.96
N ASN A 55 13.37 -6.53 12.66
CA ASN A 55 12.00 -7.04 12.55
C ASN A 55 11.18 -6.70 13.80
N ARG A 56 9.97 -6.13 13.60
CA ARG A 56 9.01 -5.88 14.69
C ARG A 56 8.47 -7.16 15.29
N SER A 57 8.41 -8.23 14.51
CA SER A 57 7.94 -9.54 14.94
C SER A 57 8.86 -10.62 14.42
N VAL A 58 9.07 -11.66 15.21
CA VAL A 58 9.82 -12.86 14.82
C VAL A 58 8.99 -13.85 14.00
N HIS A 59 7.69 -13.60 13.86
CA HIS A 59 6.74 -14.53 13.22
C HIS A 59 6.40 -14.16 11.77
N TYR A 60 6.55 -12.88 11.39
CA TYR A 60 6.09 -12.38 10.10
C TYR A 60 7.25 -12.09 9.17
N SER A 61 7.77 -13.16 8.56
CA SER A 61 8.85 -13.08 7.58
C SER A 61 8.38 -12.50 6.25
N CYS A 62 9.33 -11.95 5.48
CA CYS A 62 9.11 -11.58 4.08
C CYS A 62 9.81 -12.59 3.16
N TRP A 63 9.27 -12.75 1.93
CA TRP A 63 9.88 -13.60 0.92
C TRP A 63 11.19 -13.00 0.40
N ASP A 64 12.22 -13.81 0.24
CA ASP A 64 13.51 -13.36 -0.31
C ASP A 64 13.42 -12.92 -1.77
N VAL A 65 12.49 -13.49 -2.54
CA VAL A 65 12.28 -13.20 -3.95
C VAL A 65 11.64 -11.84 -4.22
N SER A 66 10.82 -11.34 -3.29
CA SER A 66 10.06 -10.08 -3.43
C SER A 66 10.50 -8.99 -2.47
N ARG A 67 11.43 -9.28 -1.56
CA ARG A 67 11.91 -8.26 -0.61
C ARG A 67 12.63 -7.12 -1.31
N VAL A 68 12.54 -5.94 -0.76
CA VAL A 68 13.42 -4.83 -1.14
C VAL A 68 14.83 -5.12 -0.66
N LYS A 69 15.81 -4.90 -1.53
CA LYS A 69 17.24 -5.04 -1.23
C LYS A 69 17.89 -3.67 -1.23
N LEU A 70 18.40 -3.25 -0.06
CA LEU A 70 19.13 -1.98 0.05
C LEU A 70 20.49 -2.10 -0.66
N LYS A 71 20.91 -1.00 -1.30
CA LYS A 71 22.24 -0.90 -1.89
C LYS A 71 23.26 -0.76 -0.77
N SER A 72 23.90 -1.87 -0.40
CA SER A 72 24.91 -1.94 0.65
C SER A 72 26.15 -2.67 0.15
N ASN A 73 27.31 -2.08 0.37
CA ASN A 73 28.57 -2.70 -0.03
C ASN A 73 29.00 -3.85 0.90
N ASN A 74 28.33 -4.04 2.05
CA ASN A 74 28.74 -4.97 3.12
C ASN A 74 27.75 -6.12 3.34
N GLY A 75 26.88 -6.44 2.39
CA GLY A 75 25.84 -7.50 2.53
C GLY A 75 24.76 -7.21 3.59
N LEU A 76 24.65 -5.96 4.05
CA LEU A 76 23.63 -5.50 5.00
C LEU A 76 22.44 -4.91 4.25
N ASP A 77 21.92 -5.65 3.27
CA ASP A 77 20.90 -5.22 2.32
C ASP A 77 19.46 -5.43 2.80
N TYR A 78 19.28 -5.85 4.07
CA TYR A 78 17.99 -6.27 4.59
C TYR A 78 17.17 -5.13 5.18
N ILE A 79 15.91 -5.06 4.73
CA ILE A 79 14.80 -4.37 5.37
C ILE A 79 13.55 -5.27 5.26
N ASN A 80 12.67 -5.26 6.27
CA ASN A 80 11.39 -5.99 6.21
C ASN A 80 10.37 -5.22 5.38
N ALA A 81 10.58 -5.23 4.08
CA ALA A 81 9.77 -4.58 3.06
C ALA A 81 9.71 -5.45 1.81
N SER A 82 8.56 -5.47 1.13
CA SER A 82 8.35 -6.26 -0.09
C SER A 82 7.75 -5.39 -1.19
N TYR A 83 8.16 -5.60 -2.42
CA TYR A 83 7.45 -5.07 -3.56
C TYR A 83 6.09 -5.74 -3.69
N MET A 84 5.09 -4.97 -4.09
CA MET A 84 3.77 -5.46 -4.48
C MET A 84 3.37 -4.80 -5.79
N ALA A 85 3.06 -5.64 -6.78
CA ALA A 85 2.64 -5.18 -8.10
C ALA A 85 1.25 -4.54 -8.03
N GLY A 86 1.02 -3.52 -8.85
CA GLY A 86 -0.31 -3.02 -9.15
C GLY A 86 -1.08 -3.98 -10.07
N PHE A 87 -2.27 -3.58 -10.49
CA PHE A 87 -3.05 -4.35 -11.47
C PHE A 87 -2.29 -4.54 -12.80
N ASP A 88 -1.51 -3.54 -13.20
CA ASP A 88 -0.69 -3.52 -14.41
C ASP A 88 0.67 -4.26 -14.27
N GLU A 89 0.80 -5.07 -13.22
CA GLU A 89 1.98 -5.87 -12.88
C GLU A 89 3.27 -5.08 -12.62
N ARG A 90 3.24 -3.75 -12.69
CA ARG A 90 4.37 -2.91 -12.28
C ARG A 90 4.53 -2.88 -10.77
N ARG A 91 5.73 -2.61 -10.29
CA ARG A 91 6.04 -2.42 -8.86
C ARG A 91 5.41 -1.12 -8.35
N LYS A 92 4.07 -1.12 -8.17
CA LYS A 92 3.32 0.05 -7.72
C LYS A 92 3.59 0.38 -6.26
N PHE A 93 3.77 -0.65 -5.42
CA PHE A 93 3.90 -0.49 -3.99
C PHE A 93 5.17 -1.12 -3.43
N ILE A 94 5.65 -0.55 -2.32
CA ILE A 94 6.50 -1.21 -1.34
C ILE A 94 5.68 -1.30 -0.05
N VAL A 95 5.39 -2.53 0.39
CA VAL A 95 4.62 -2.80 1.61
C VAL A 95 5.59 -3.18 2.72
N THR A 96 5.57 -2.43 3.83
CA THR A 96 6.56 -2.59 4.90
C THR A 96 5.94 -2.45 6.29
N GLN A 97 6.66 -2.95 7.29
CA GLN A 97 6.37 -2.66 8.69
C GLN A 97 6.65 -1.19 9.01
N GLU A 98 6.03 -0.66 10.05
CA GLU A 98 6.36 0.67 10.57
C GLU A 98 7.84 0.74 10.96
N PRO A 99 8.58 1.76 10.54
CA PRO A 99 9.97 1.94 10.92
C PRO A 99 10.17 1.97 12.44
N MET A 100 11.28 1.40 12.89
CA MET A 100 11.72 1.43 14.29
C MET A 100 12.98 2.30 14.41
N ALA A 101 13.32 2.75 15.60
CA ALA A 101 14.55 3.53 15.82
C ALA A 101 15.80 2.84 15.27
N THR A 102 15.83 1.50 15.30
CA THR A 102 16.92 0.67 14.75
C THR A 102 16.90 0.57 13.21
N THR A 103 15.81 0.99 12.54
CA THR A 103 15.62 0.85 11.09
C THR A 103 15.27 2.15 10.37
N PHE A 104 15.33 3.31 11.05
CA PHE A 104 15.04 4.60 10.41
C PHE A 104 15.98 4.88 9.24
N ASP A 105 17.29 4.64 9.41
CA ASP A 105 18.26 4.81 8.33
C ASP A 105 17.99 3.86 7.16
N ASP A 106 17.66 2.60 7.43
CA ASP A 106 17.32 1.60 6.40
C ASP A 106 16.07 2.01 5.63
N PHE A 107 15.03 2.50 6.34
CA PHE A 107 13.78 2.96 5.75
C PHE A 107 14.00 4.15 4.80
N TRP A 108 14.78 5.16 5.23
CA TRP A 108 15.05 6.32 4.39
C TRP A 108 16.01 6.01 3.25
N ASN A 109 16.95 5.08 3.43
CA ASN A 109 17.75 4.54 2.34
C ASN A 109 16.84 3.89 1.28
N MET A 110 15.87 3.05 1.70
CA MET A 110 14.90 2.43 0.80
C MET A 110 14.10 3.49 0.03
N VAL A 111 13.51 4.46 0.72
CA VAL A 111 12.72 5.53 0.10
C VAL A 111 13.55 6.28 -0.96
N TRP A 112 14.81 6.55 -0.65
CA TRP A 112 15.72 7.24 -1.55
C TRP A 112 16.14 6.39 -2.76
N GLU A 113 16.58 5.17 -2.52
CA GLU A 113 17.08 4.25 -3.54
C GLU A 113 16.02 3.80 -4.53
N GLU A 114 14.78 3.60 -4.05
CA GLU A 114 13.61 3.26 -4.85
C GLU A 114 12.97 4.50 -5.52
N ASN A 115 13.53 5.69 -5.30
CA ASN A 115 13.01 6.95 -5.83
C ASN A 115 11.52 7.19 -5.47
N SER A 116 11.06 6.63 -4.35
CA SER A 116 9.70 6.81 -3.85
C SER A 116 9.43 8.27 -3.51
N ARG A 117 8.24 8.74 -3.83
CA ARG A 117 7.80 10.11 -3.60
C ARG A 117 6.60 10.22 -2.68
N ILE A 118 6.00 9.09 -2.35
CA ILE A 118 4.79 9.00 -1.55
C ILE A 118 4.99 7.94 -0.47
N ILE A 119 4.67 8.32 0.76
CA ILE A 119 4.61 7.41 1.91
C ILE A 119 3.19 7.45 2.45
N VAL A 120 2.60 6.27 2.65
CA VAL A 120 1.28 6.08 3.25
C VAL A 120 1.42 5.36 4.58
N MET A 121 0.97 5.97 5.64
CA MET A 121 0.96 5.43 6.99
C MET A 121 -0.47 5.10 7.44
N LEU A 122 -0.72 3.85 7.80
CA LEU A 122 -2.02 3.34 8.23
C LEU A 122 -2.00 2.87 9.70
N ASN A 123 -1.36 3.64 10.57
CA ASN A 123 -1.24 3.38 12.02
C ASN A 123 -1.94 4.45 12.86
N GLY A 124 -2.94 5.12 12.30
CA GLY A 124 -3.62 6.19 13.00
C GLY A 124 -4.45 5.68 14.19
N THR A 125 -4.29 6.31 15.33
CA THR A 125 -5.29 6.35 16.38
C THR A 125 -5.69 7.80 16.57
N LYS A 126 -6.99 8.10 16.66
CA LYS A 126 -7.51 9.46 16.93
C LYS A 126 -7.07 10.04 18.27
N GLN A 127 -6.23 9.37 19.04
CA GLN A 127 -6.03 9.60 20.45
C GLN A 127 -5.34 10.91 20.83
N LYS A 128 -4.81 11.70 19.88
CA LYS A 128 -4.24 13.02 20.22
C LYS A 128 -4.53 14.04 19.13
N LEU A 129 -5.26 15.06 19.46
CA LEU A 129 -5.34 16.31 18.70
C LEU A 129 -4.44 17.35 19.39
N PRO A 130 -3.55 18.03 18.66
CA PRO A 130 -3.25 17.84 17.24
C PRO A 130 -2.50 16.54 16.96
N PRO A 131 -2.69 15.93 15.78
CA PRO A 131 -1.95 14.71 15.40
C PRO A 131 -0.46 15.02 15.31
N THR A 132 0.35 14.23 16.02
CA THR A 132 1.81 14.39 16.01
C THR A 132 2.44 13.66 14.82
N SER A 133 3.50 14.25 14.28
CA SER A 133 4.33 13.60 13.27
C SER A 133 4.94 12.30 13.82
N PRO A 134 5.03 11.23 12.99
CA PRO A 134 5.69 9.99 13.38
C PRO A 134 7.17 10.22 13.73
N GLN A 135 7.71 9.46 14.69
CA GLN A 135 9.09 9.61 15.16
C GLN A 135 10.15 9.50 14.04
N TYR A 136 9.88 8.72 12.99
CA TYR A 136 10.82 8.58 11.87
C TYR A 136 10.86 9.78 10.93
N LEU A 137 9.90 10.72 11.05
CA LEU A 137 9.89 11.97 10.29
C LEU A 137 10.73 13.03 11.00
N CYS A 138 10.39 13.33 12.25
CA CYS A 138 11.07 14.34 13.04
C CYS A 138 11.14 13.88 14.49
N ALA A 139 12.32 13.54 14.97
CA ALA A 139 12.49 13.04 16.33
C ALA A 139 12.33 14.16 17.39
N ASN A 140 12.75 15.38 17.06
CA ASN A 140 12.63 16.57 17.92
C ASN A 140 12.72 17.82 17.05
N GLN A 141 11.64 18.63 17.02
CA GLN A 141 11.57 19.88 16.28
C GLN A 141 11.63 19.73 14.74
N ASP A 142 11.60 20.78 13.99
CA ASP A 142 11.35 20.92 12.55
C ASP A 142 12.13 20.02 11.59
N HIS A 143 13.07 19.19 12.09
CA HIS A 143 13.86 18.31 11.24
C HIS A 143 14.38 17.06 11.96
N ALA A 144 14.59 15.97 11.21
CA ALA A 144 15.33 14.78 11.65
C ALA A 144 16.69 14.72 10.95
N ILE A 145 17.75 14.49 11.74
CA ILE A 145 19.09 14.26 11.22
C ILE A 145 19.40 12.78 11.37
N LEU A 146 19.53 12.10 10.24
CA LEU A 146 19.94 10.72 10.13
C LEU A 146 21.33 10.62 9.52
N ARG A 147 21.90 9.43 9.49
CA ARG A 147 23.25 9.20 8.98
C ARG A 147 23.51 9.86 7.63
N LYS A 148 22.61 9.62 6.65
CA LYS A 148 22.73 10.11 5.27
C LYS A 148 21.73 11.18 4.91
N PHE A 149 20.75 11.46 5.75
CA PHE A 149 19.61 12.32 5.40
C PHE A 149 19.37 13.41 6.44
N ILE A 150 18.95 14.56 5.94
CA ILE A 150 18.27 15.58 6.72
C ILE A 150 16.85 15.67 6.19
N ILE A 151 15.87 15.52 7.07
CA ILE A 151 14.44 15.51 6.72
C ILE A 151 13.81 16.70 7.38
N LYS A 152 13.19 17.57 6.59
CA LYS A 152 12.52 18.78 7.05
C LYS A 152 11.05 18.73 6.66
N GLU A 153 10.15 19.07 7.59
CA GLU A 153 8.75 19.32 7.30
C GLU A 153 8.62 20.72 6.67
N GLU A 154 8.06 20.80 5.46
CA GLU A 154 7.86 22.05 4.71
C GLU A 154 6.41 22.54 4.82
N GLY A 155 5.46 21.62 4.97
CA GLY A 155 4.05 21.95 5.09
C GLY A 155 3.23 20.80 5.64
N ILE A 156 2.22 21.13 6.43
CA ILE A 156 1.29 20.17 7.03
C ILE A 156 -0.14 20.62 6.73
N LYS A 157 -0.97 19.69 6.25
CA LYS A 157 -2.40 19.88 6.10
C LYS A 157 -3.14 18.78 6.84
N VAL A 158 -4.00 19.16 7.77
CA VAL A 158 -4.83 18.22 8.55
C VAL A 158 -6.25 18.25 7.99
N GLU A 159 -6.71 17.10 7.57
CA GLU A 159 -8.09 16.84 7.16
C GLU A 159 -8.83 16.07 8.27
N SER A 160 -10.12 15.83 8.12
CA SER A 160 -10.93 15.15 9.14
C SER A 160 -10.47 13.73 9.47
N HIS A 161 -9.88 13.03 8.50
CA HIS A 161 -9.56 11.60 8.61
C HIS A 161 -8.10 11.26 8.27
N PHE A 162 -7.31 12.25 7.81
CA PHE A 162 -5.87 12.06 7.56
C PHE A 162 -5.08 13.35 7.73
N MET A 163 -3.77 13.21 7.84
CA MET A 163 -2.79 14.29 7.77
C MET A 163 -1.91 14.10 6.54
N TYR A 164 -1.71 15.18 5.83
CA TYR A 164 -0.78 15.26 4.71
C TYR A 164 0.40 16.14 5.11
N THR A 165 1.62 15.66 4.91
CA THR A 165 2.85 16.39 5.21
C THR A 165 3.76 16.41 4.00
N GLU A 166 4.26 17.59 3.62
CA GLU A 166 5.31 17.75 2.64
C GLU A 166 6.67 17.72 3.34
N LEU A 167 7.52 16.81 2.91
CA LEU A 167 8.86 16.60 3.47
C LEU A 167 9.91 16.93 2.42
N ARG A 168 10.88 17.76 2.78
CA ARG A 168 12.11 17.91 2.01
C ARG A 168 13.18 17.00 2.59
N ILE A 169 13.69 16.07 1.78
CA ILE A 169 14.78 15.20 2.14
C ILE A 169 16.03 15.67 1.43
N LEU A 170 17.09 15.96 2.18
CA LEU A 170 18.42 16.22 1.69
C LEU A 170 19.30 14.99 1.89
N HIS A 171 19.83 14.41 0.82
CA HIS A 171 20.81 13.35 0.86
C HIS A 171 22.21 13.95 1.00
N ARG A 172 22.77 13.90 2.21
CA ARG A 172 24.04 14.55 2.56
C ARG A 172 25.21 14.16 1.66
N PRO A 173 25.40 12.86 1.27
CA PRO A 173 26.54 12.48 0.44
C PRO A 173 26.51 13.07 -0.98
N SER A 174 25.33 13.26 -1.59
CA SER A 174 25.22 13.79 -2.96
C SER A 174 24.83 15.27 -3.01
N GLY A 175 24.38 15.86 -1.90
CA GLY A 175 23.84 17.22 -1.88
C GLY A 175 22.46 17.35 -2.56
N GLU A 176 21.90 16.26 -3.11
CA GLU A 176 20.59 16.28 -3.77
C GLU A 176 19.46 16.37 -2.75
N SER A 177 18.40 17.12 -3.11
CA SER A 177 17.17 17.16 -2.32
C SER A 177 15.96 16.67 -3.11
N ARG A 178 14.98 16.09 -2.38
CA ARG A 178 13.73 15.59 -2.96
C ARG A 178 12.55 15.93 -2.08
N MET A 179 11.41 16.18 -2.71
CA MET A 179 10.12 16.28 -2.03
C MET A 179 9.50 14.90 -1.90
N ILE A 180 9.01 14.59 -0.70
CA ILE A 180 8.23 13.39 -0.36
C ILE A 180 6.90 13.84 0.21
N HIS A 181 5.83 13.17 -0.17
CA HIS A 181 4.48 13.41 0.30
C HIS A 181 4.07 12.29 1.25
N HIS A 182 3.87 12.66 2.50
CA HIS A 182 3.51 11.72 3.55
C HIS A 182 2.02 11.85 3.87
N PHE A 183 1.29 10.74 3.76
CA PHE A 183 -0.13 10.62 4.05
C PHE A 183 -0.34 9.73 5.26
N LYS A 184 -0.87 10.26 6.36
CA LYS A 184 -1.16 9.52 7.57
C LYS A 184 -2.67 9.44 7.78
N TYR A 185 -3.24 8.24 7.67
CA TYR A 185 -4.65 7.98 7.96
C TYR A 185 -4.87 7.75 9.45
N PHE A 186 -5.96 8.32 10.03
CA PHE A 186 -6.16 8.31 11.49
C PHE A 186 -7.06 7.18 11.99
N ASP A 187 -8.07 6.80 11.23
CA ASP A 187 -9.23 6.05 11.72
C ASP A 187 -9.22 4.57 11.40
N TRP A 188 -8.06 3.96 11.30
CA TRP A 188 -7.96 2.52 11.11
C TRP A 188 -7.25 1.87 12.30
N THR A 189 -8.04 1.37 13.27
CA THR A 189 -7.52 0.66 14.44
C THR A 189 -7.02 -0.74 14.08
N GLU A 190 -6.33 -1.42 14.99
CA GLU A 190 -5.80 -2.77 14.72
C GLU A 190 -6.90 -3.82 14.55
N THR A 191 -8.00 -3.68 15.27
CA THR A 191 -9.10 -4.64 15.32
C THR A 191 -10.34 -4.20 14.54
N GLY A 192 -10.44 -2.90 14.20
CA GLY A 192 -11.58 -2.34 13.48
C GLY A 192 -11.34 -2.20 11.98
N ALA A 193 -12.41 -1.91 11.27
CA ALA A 193 -12.36 -1.44 9.88
C ALA A 193 -12.48 0.10 9.85
N PRO A 194 -11.90 0.78 8.87
CA PRO A 194 -12.12 2.20 8.64
C PRO A 194 -13.52 2.41 8.03
N ASP A 195 -14.01 3.64 8.04
CA ASP A 195 -15.14 4.03 7.21
C ASP A 195 -14.74 3.89 5.73
N GLU A 196 -15.53 3.14 4.96
CA GLU A 196 -15.23 2.79 3.57
C GLU A 196 -15.24 4.02 2.64
N GLY A 197 -16.05 5.02 2.93
CA GLY A 197 -16.10 6.28 2.16
C GLY A 197 -14.88 7.15 2.41
N LEU A 198 -14.48 7.28 3.68
CA LEU A 198 -13.33 8.10 4.06
C LEU A 198 -12.01 7.49 3.59
N ILE A 199 -11.86 6.17 3.69
CA ILE A 199 -10.64 5.50 3.19
C ILE A 199 -10.59 5.49 1.66
N LEU A 200 -11.73 5.48 0.97
CA LEU A 200 -11.80 5.64 -0.48
C LEU A 200 -11.33 7.04 -0.90
N ASP A 201 -11.84 8.11 -0.27
CA ASP A 201 -11.39 9.49 -0.52
C ASP A 201 -9.87 9.61 -0.30
N PHE A 202 -9.38 9.04 0.79
CA PHE A 202 -7.95 8.99 1.09
C PHE A 202 -7.14 8.29 0.00
N LEU A 203 -7.56 7.10 -0.43
CA LEU A 203 -6.89 6.34 -1.49
C LEU A 203 -6.84 7.12 -2.80
N LEU A 204 -7.91 7.84 -3.13
CA LEU A 204 -7.95 8.68 -4.33
C LEU A 204 -6.98 9.84 -4.27
N LYS A 205 -6.84 10.49 -3.12
CA LYS A 205 -5.87 11.57 -2.93
C LYS A 205 -4.43 11.06 -3.09
N VAL A 206 -4.13 9.88 -2.56
CA VAL A 206 -2.85 9.20 -2.77
C VAL A 206 -2.61 8.92 -4.25
N ASN A 207 -3.59 8.34 -4.96
CA ASN A 207 -3.48 8.04 -6.39
C ASN A 207 -3.35 9.31 -7.25
N LYS A 208 -4.04 10.40 -6.90
CA LYS A 208 -3.89 11.69 -7.58
C LYS A 208 -2.45 12.21 -7.48
N GLN A 209 -1.84 12.08 -6.31
CA GLN A 209 -0.43 12.48 -6.11
C GLN A 209 0.53 11.57 -6.89
N ASP A 210 0.27 10.26 -6.94
CA ASP A 210 1.06 9.31 -7.74
C ASP A 210 1.02 9.64 -9.23
N GLN A 211 -0.15 9.97 -9.76
CA GLN A 211 -0.32 10.40 -11.15
C GLN A 211 0.43 11.68 -11.49
N TYR A 212 0.46 12.64 -10.58
CA TYR A 212 1.23 13.86 -10.77
C TYR A 212 2.70 13.53 -11.03
N TYR A 213 3.29 12.63 -10.25
CA TYR A 213 4.67 12.20 -10.46
C TYR A 213 4.85 11.35 -11.72
N PHE A 214 3.88 10.52 -12.04
CA PHE A 214 3.91 9.71 -13.25
C PHE A 214 3.92 10.59 -14.51
N LYS A 215 3.02 11.57 -14.62
CA LYS A 215 2.99 12.52 -15.75
C LYS A 215 4.33 13.26 -15.94
N ARG A 216 4.93 13.73 -14.85
CA ARG A 216 6.25 14.38 -14.90
C ARG A 216 7.35 13.44 -15.37
N THR A 217 7.28 12.17 -15.00
CA THR A 217 8.26 11.16 -15.41
C THR A 217 8.24 10.89 -16.90
N ILE A 218 7.06 10.85 -17.52
CA ILE A 218 6.90 10.71 -18.97
C ILE A 218 7.55 11.90 -19.67
N VAL A 219 7.26 13.13 -19.24
CA VAL A 219 7.81 14.35 -19.84
C VAL A 219 9.34 14.43 -19.74
N THR A 220 9.91 13.93 -18.64
CA THR A 220 11.36 14.01 -18.37
C THR A 220 12.14 12.78 -18.82
N ASN A 221 11.48 11.78 -19.40
CA ASN A 221 12.08 10.50 -19.83
C ASN A 221 12.91 9.79 -18.71
N GLN A 222 12.47 9.93 -17.46
CA GLN A 222 13.11 9.32 -16.31
C GLN A 222 12.56 7.89 -16.05
N ARG A 223 13.20 7.13 -15.12
CA ARG A 223 12.72 5.83 -14.70
C ARG A 223 11.24 5.92 -14.25
N LEU A 224 10.39 5.09 -14.85
CA LEU A 224 8.93 5.10 -14.63
C LEU A 224 8.52 4.61 -13.24
N GLU A 225 9.27 3.67 -12.66
CA GLU A 225 8.93 3.08 -11.37
C GLU A 225 9.31 4.02 -10.21
N LYS A 226 8.30 4.48 -9.50
CA LYS A 226 8.41 5.24 -8.25
C LYS A 226 7.38 4.67 -7.30
N PRO A 227 7.69 3.53 -6.62
CA PRO A 227 6.70 2.85 -5.82
C PRO A 227 6.22 3.72 -4.65
N ILE A 228 4.93 3.61 -4.34
CA ILE A 228 4.33 4.16 -3.13
C ILE A 228 4.75 3.28 -1.96
N VAL A 229 5.39 3.84 -0.94
CA VAL A 229 5.70 3.12 0.29
C VAL A 229 4.47 3.12 1.18
N VAL A 230 3.93 1.94 1.48
CA VAL A 230 2.76 1.77 2.34
C VAL A 230 3.15 0.99 3.58
N HIS A 231 2.92 1.56 4.76
CA HIS A 231 3.24 0.86 5.99
C HIS A 231 2.12 0.92 7.04
N SER A 232 2.11 -0.08 7.88
CA SER A 232 1.32 -0.18 9.11
C SER A 232 2.17 -0.92 10.14
N ASN A 233 1.68 -1.15 11.36
CA ASN A 233 2.44 -1.78 12.44
C ASN A 233 3.33 -2.94 11.92
N LEU A 234 2.74 -4.01 11.39
CA LEU A 234 3.46 -5.17 10.83
C LEU A 234 3.58 -5.15 9.30
N GLY A 235 2.87 -4.27 8.63
CA GLY A 235 2.89 -4.18 7.17
C GLY A 235 2.26 -5.38 6.44
N ILE A 236 1.33 -6.11 7.07
CA ILE A 236 0.67 -7.29 6.50
C ILE A 236 -0.86 -7.20 6.54
N GLY A 237 -1.42 -6.45 7.52
CA GLY A 237 -2.87 -6.24 7.65
C GLY A 237 -3.31 -5.01 6.87
N ARG A 238 -3.45 -3.88 7.57
CA ARG A 238 -3.94 -2.59 7.01
C ARG A 238 -3.19 -2.16 5.75
N ALA A 239 -1.86 -2.21 5.76
CA ALA A 239 -1.06 -1.82 4.59
C ALA A 239 -1.32 -2.71 3.39
N ALA A 240 -1.35 -4.04 3.58
CA ALA A 240 -1.66 -4.97 2.50
C ALA A 240 -3.11 -4.82 2.02
N ALA A 241 -4.09 -4.68 2.94
CA ALA A 241 -5.49 -4.51 2.58
C ALA A 241 -5.74 -3.23 1.78
N PHE A 242 -5.07 -2.13 2.12
CA PHE A 242 -5.11 -0.87 1.35
C PHE A 242 -4.58 -1.05 -0.08
N CYS A 243 -3.43 -1.70 -0.25
CA CYS A 243 -2.86 -1.97 -1.57
C CYS A 243 -3.76 -2.91 -2.39
N ILE A 244 -4.32 -3.94 -1.76
CA ILE A 244 -5.23 -4.89 -2.41
C ILE A 244 -6.54 -4.20 -2.82
N ALA A 245 -7.08 -3.31 -1.99
CA ALA A 245 -8.25 -2.52 -2.33
C ALA A 245 -8.01 -1.66 -3.59
N ASP A 246 -6.85 -1.01 -3.68
CA ASP A 246 -6.44 -0.28 -4.89
C ASP A 246 -6.35 -1.18 -6.12
N ILE A 247 -5.68 -2.34 -6.00
CA ILE A 247 -5.55 -3.30 -7.10
C ILE A 247 -6.92 -3.80 -7.57
N CYS A 248 -7.83 -4.10 -6.64
CA CYS A 248 -9.19 -4.52 -6.95
C CYS A 248 -9.99 -3.44 -7.69
N LEU A 249 -9.86 -2.17 -7.27
CA LEU A 249 -10.48 -1.05 -8.00
C LEU A 249 -9.98 -0.95 -9.43
N TYR A 250 -8.65 -1.00 -9.60
CA TYR A 250 -8.04 -0.95 -10.94
C TYR A 250 -8.53 -2.11 -11.80
N GLN A 251 -8.50 -3.35 -11.28
CA GLN A 251 -8.98 -4.52 -12.00
C GLN A 251 -10.43 -4.35 -12.44
N MET A 252 -11.30 -3.93 -11.51
CA MET A 252 -12.72 -3.76 -11.78
C MET A 252 -12.99 -2.68 -12.83
N ILE A 253 -12.29 -1.54 -12.75
CA ILE A 253 -12.49 -0.42 -13.68
C ILE A 253 -12.03 -0.79 -15.09
N HIS A 254 -10.94 -1.54 -15.22
CA HIS A 254 -10.36 -1.88 -16.52
C HIS A 254 -11.01 -3.09 -17.17
N THR A 255 -11.42 -4.09 -16.37
CA THR A 255 -11.91 -5.37 -16.91
C THR A 255 -13.40 -5.60 -16.70
N LEU A 256 -14.08 -4.77 -15.90
CA LEU A 256 -15.45 -4.96 -15.43
C LEU A 256 -15.67 -6.29 -14.70
N LYS A 257 -14.59 -6.91 -14.28
CA LYS A 257 -14.55 -8.19 -13.57
C LYS A 257 -13.57 -8.13 -12.41
N LEU A 258 -13.84 -8.90 -11.36
CA LEU A 258 -13.02 -8.93 -10.15
C LEU A 258 -12.95 -10.33 -9.56
N SER A 259 -11.76 -10.71 -9.06
CA SER A 259 -11.57 -11.83 -8.16
C SER A 259 -10.74 -11.39 -6.95
N VAL A 260 -11.41 -11.07 -5.84
CA VAL A 260 -10.75 -10.71 -4.57
C VAL A 260 -9.84 -11.84 -4.08
N PRO A 261 -10.26 -13.12 -4.11
CA PRO A 261 -9.41 -14.25 -3.73
C PRO A 261 -8.08 -14.28 -4.49
N LEU A 262 -8.14 -14.12 -5.81
CA LEU A 262 -6.93 -14.15 -6.65
C LEU A 262 -5.99 -12.99 -6.33
N VAL A 263 -6.53 -11.77 -6.13
CA VAL A 263 -5.71 -10.60 -5.77
C VAL A 263 -5.04 -10.82 -4.41
N VAL A 264 -5.74 -11.37 -3.42
CA VAL A 264 -5.16 -11.68 -2.11
C VAL A 264 -4.06 -12.75 -2.22
N LEU A 265 -4.28 -13.81 -3.00
CA LEU A 265 -3.26 -14.86 -3.20
C LEU A 265 -2.01 -14.31 -3.91
N LYS A 266 -2.17 -13.50 -4.96
CA LYS A 266 -1.05 -12.81 -5.61
C LYS A 266 -0.30 -11.88 -4.64
N ALA A 267 -1.03 -11.15 -3.80
CA ALA A 267 -0.43 -10.32 -2.77
C ALA A 267 0.36 -11.14 -1.75
N ARG A 268 -0.12 -12.32 -1.33
CA ARG A 268 0.58 -13.23 -0.41
C ARG A 268 1.86 -13.83 -1.02
N GLN A 269 1.90 -14.04 -2.33
CA GLN A 269 3.11 -14.46 -3.05
C GLN A 269 4.19 -13.38 -3.04
N GLN A 270 3.79 -12.11 -2.91
CA GLN A 270 4.72 -10.97 -2.91
C GLN A 270 5.02 -10.48 -1.49
N ARG A 271 4.02 -10.36 -0.63
CA ARG A 271 4.16 -10.02 0.78
C ARG A 271 3.51 -11.10 1.62
N ARG A 272 4.34 -11.96 2.21
CA ARG A 272 3.89 -13.08 3.04
C ARG A 272 2.93 -12.60 4.13
N PHE A 273 1.92 -13.40 4.43
CA PHE A 273 0.89 -13.11 5.43
C PHE A 273 0.00 -11.89 5.12
N SER A 274 -0.05 -11.40 3.89
CA SER A 274 -0.98 -10.33 3.52
C SER A 274 -2.42 -10.72 3.86
N VAL A 275 -3.18 -9.78 4.46
CA VAL A 275 -4.57 -9.99 4.91
C VAL A 275 -4.67 -11.15 5.92
N PRO A 276 -4.07 -11.00 7.11
CA PRO A 276 -3.95 -12.09 8.09
C PRO A 276 -5.26 -12.37 8.86
N SER A 277 -6.26 -11.51 8.77
CA SER A 277 -7.53 -11.66 9.49
C SER A 277 -8.73 -11.52 8.59
N LEU A 278 -9.84 -12.16 8.97
CA LEU A 278 -11.13 -12.05 8.32
C LEU A 278 -11.61 -10.59 8.24
N ASN A 279 -11.35 -9.78 9.27
CA ASN A 279 -11.76 -8.36 9.28
C ASN A 279 -11.11 -7.56 8.14
N HIS A 280 -9.83 -7.81 7.83
CA HIS A 280 -9.18 -7.17 6.67
C HIS A 280 -9.77 -7.67 5.34
N TYR A 281 -10.18 -8.93 5.29
CA TYR A 281 -10.79 -9.52 4.09
C TYR A 281 -12.20 -8.94 3.86
N ILE A 282 -13.03 -8.88 4.90
CA ILE A 282 -14.36 -8.24 4.86
C ILE A 282 -14.22 -6.76 4.48
N PHE A 283 -13.24 -6.06 5.04
CA PHE A 283 -12.99 -4.66 4.66
C PHE A 283 -12.79 -4.49 3.15
N ILE A 284 -12.00 -5.35 2.50
CA ILE A 284 -11.77 -5.27 1.05
C ILE A 284 -13.11 -5.40 0.29
N HIS A 285 -13.96 -6.34 0.69
CA HIS A 285 -15.26 -6.53 0.06
C HIS A 285 -16.20 -5.33 0.27
N ASN A 286 -16.29 -4.82 1.50
CA ASN A 286 -17.11 -3.66 1.82
C ASN A 286 -16.64 -2.40 1.08
N PHE A 287 -15.32 -2.20 0.98
CA PHE A 287 -14.72 -1.10 0.24
C PHE A 287 -15.14 -1.13 -1.25
N ILE A 288 -15.10 -2.30 -1.87
CA ILE A 288 -15.54 -2.48 -3.27
C ILE A 288 -17.04 -2.20 -3.41
N LEU A 289 -17.87 -2.72 -2.50
CA LEU A 289 -19.31 -2.49 -2.52
C LEU A 289 -19.66 -1.01 -2.33
N ASN A 290 -18.97 -0.32 -1.45
CA ASN A 290 -19.13 1.12 -1.27
C ASN A 290 -18.82 1.88 -2.55
N PHE A 291 -17.70 1.56 -3.21
CA PHE A 291 -17.37 2.16 -4.50
C PHE A 291 -18.46 1.89 -5.57
N LEU A 292 -18.93 0.65 -5.68
CA LEU A 292 -19.99 0.29 -6.62
C LEU A 292 -21.29 1.03 -6.35
N ASN A 293 -21.63 1.26 -5.09
CA ASN A 293 -22.80 2.07 -4.72
C ASN A 293 -22.62 3.54 -5.12
N ILE A 294 -21.44 4.11 -4.94
CA ILE A 294 -21.14 5.49 -5.33
C ILE A 294 -21.29 5.66 -6.84
N ILE A 295 -20.71 4.81 -7.66
CA ILE A 295 -20.78 4.92 -9.12
C ILE A 295 -22.21 4.65 -9.66
N LYS A 296 -23.02 3.86 -8.96
CA LYS A 296 -24.40 3.64 -9.32
C LYS A 296 -25.27 4.90 -9.13
N VAL A 297 -25.01 5.66 -8.06
CA VAL A 297 -25.72 6.90 -7.73
C VAL A 297 -25.21 8.06 -8.57
N ASN A 298 -23.91 8.10 -8.83
CA ASN A 298 -23.26 9.14 -9.61
C ASN A 298 -22.29 8.53 -10.63
N PRO A 299 -22.78 8.20 -11.85
CA PRO A 299 -21.95 7.61 -12.90
C PRO A 299 -20.77 8.49 -13.36
N GLU A 300 -20.85 9.81 -13.18
CA GLU A 300 -19.76 10.72 -13.54
C GLU A 300 -18.52 10.43 -12.70
N VAL A 301 -18.70 10.03 -11.46
CA VAL A 301 -17.60 9.61 -10.58
C VAL A 301 -16.81 8.46 -11.21
N TYR A 302 -17.48 7.52 -11.90
CA TYR A 302 -16.79 6.44 -12.62
C TYR A 302 -15.86 6.97 -13.72
N PHE A 303 -16.31 7.97 -14.50
CA PHE A 303 -15.48 8.57 -15.54
C PHE A 303 -14.32 9.34 -14.95
N ASP A 304 -14.52 10.08 -13.88
CA ASP A 304 -13.44 10.77 -13.17
C ASP A 304 -12.42 9.76 -12.60
N PHE A 305 -12.88 8.68 -11.99
CA PHE A 305 -12.03 7.59 -11.54
C PHE A 305 -11.25 6.95 -12.69
N ARG A 306 -11.93 6.62 -13.78
CA ARG A 306 -11.30 6.05 -14.96
C ARG A 306 -10.24 6.98 -15.53
N MET A 307 -10.53 8.25 -15.68
CA MET A 307 -9.57 9.26 -16.15
C MET A 307 -8.40 9.45 -15.20
N HIS A 308 -8.64 9.33 -13.90
CA HIS A 308 -7.58 9.43 -12.89
C HIS A 308 -6.73 8.17 -12.78
N LEU A 309 -7.25 7.01 -13.08
CA LEU A 309 -6.56 5.71 -12.96
C LEU A 309 -5.92 5.25 -14.29
N THR A 310 -6.46 5.64 -15.46
CA THR A 310 -6.08 5.13 -16.78
C THR A 310 -4.89 5.84 -17.43
N HIS A 311 -4.42 6.95 -16.90
CA HIS A 311 -3.30 7.67 -17.53
C HIS A 311 -1.97 6.90 -17.55
N ARG A 312 -1.87 5.78 -16.82
CA ARG A 312 -0.73 4.85 -16.95
C ARG A 312 -0.85 3.95 -18.19
N ASP A 313 -2.07 3.74 -18.70
CA ASP A 313 -2.35 2.77 -19.77
C ASP A 313 -2.44 3.41 -21.18
N VAL A 314 -2.52 4.74 -21.28
CA VAL A 314 -2.65 5.43 -22.58
C VAL A 314 -1.50 5.15 -23.54
N GLN A 315 -0.33 4.77 -23.03
CA GLN A 315 0.80 4.36 -23.90
C GLN A 315 0.66 2.93 -24.46
N LEU A 316 -0.16 2.05 -23.84
CA LEU A 316 -0.37 0.70 -24.36
C LEU A 316 -1.37 0.68 -25.52
N PHE A 317 -2.34 1.60 -25.56
CA PHE A 317 -3.34 1.69 -26.63
C PHE A 317 -2.86 2.41 -27.89
N SER A 318 -1.77 3.14 -27.84
CA SER A 318 -1.15 3.75 -29.03
C SER A 318 -0.16 2.83 -29.75
N LEU A 319 0.05 1.60 -29.25
CA LEU A 319 0.94 0.58 -29.82
C LEU A 319 0.18 -0.68 -30.28
N ILE A 320 -1.15 -0.69 -30.25
CA ILE A 320 -2.05 -1.64 -30.90
C ILE A 320 -2.86 -0.87 -31.96
#